data_cf925e35c558c6b5c1e4ca6618e76f51
#
_entry.id   cf925e35c558c6b5c1e4ca6618e76f51
#
_cell.length_a   1.000
_cell.length_b   1.000
_cell.length_c   1.000
_cell.angle_alpha   90.00
_cell.angle_beta   90.00
_cell.angle_gamma   90.00
#
_symmetry.space_group_name_H-M   'P 1'
#
loop_
_entity.id
_entity.type
_entity.pdbx_description
1 polymer ?
#
loop_
_entity_poly.entity_id
_entity_poly.type
_entity_poly.pdbx_seq_one_letter_code
_entity_poly.pdbx_strand_id
1 'polypeptide(L)'
;MKINNNISAVITNKQLLGTESKLSASMERLASGLKLNHASDNPSGMAISNKMKAQINGLDQASRNSSDGTSVIQTVDGALGEVTDMMQRMRELAVQAANGTNSLSEKESCQREIASLRDEINRVSQTTEYNTKSLLDGSLDARVYADKDNVNQVSRIAVSDSVAEGIYRLTVEKAATKAEYATGVKVDDLVGKNGTLSINGSTVAIDDQMTRNEIYTALRDAAEIGECRIGGIDDPITFTSQFCGAHSSVELLQTSEDGDIFGAGIPNAATDPDATALVEVGTDAKVKLDTTSAFDVRASVAYEGNKLTITDVDGFQMTMLLAEGFETGATVNGAVSTGEITLEVTDIGIMDIQVGANEGQTMQIRIPATDVESLYLDEIDVTTINGATRALQRLDDAIATVSQIRSQIGAYENRLDYTVNSLDETEENMTAALSRIEDVDMAEEMTEYTKYNVLQQAGTSALAQANELPTLALQLLQ
;
A
#
# COMPACT_ATOMS: atom_id res chain seq x y z
N MET A 1 -32.00 -7.16 -89.94
CA MET A 1 -31.22 -6.44 -88.94
C MET A 1 -31.97 -5.16 -88.54
N LYS A 2 -32.15 -4.86 -87.23
CA LYS A 2 -32.71 -3.59 -86.79
C LYS A 2 -31.58 -2.55 -86.74
N ILE A 3 -31.52 -1.62 -87.66
CA ILE A 3 -30.40 -0.65 -87.81
C ILE A 3 -30.47 0.46 -86.73
N ASN A 4 -31.65 0.79 -86.20
CA ASN A 4 -31.86 1.85 -85.25
C ASN A 4 -31.41 1.47 -83.82
N ASN A 5 -31.18 0.19 -83.47
CA ASN A 5 -30.73 -0.26 -82.17
C ASN A 5 -29.61 -1.28 -82.28
N ASN A 6 -28.36 -0.84 -82.10
CA ASN A 6 -27.18 -1.71 -82.14
C ASN A 6 -27.00 -2.40 -80.77
N ILE A 7 -27.70 -3.52 -80.56
CA ILE A 7 -27.70 -4.31 -79.31
C ILE A 7 -26.28 -4.80 -78.95
N SER A 8 -25.47 -5.17 -79.96
CA SER A 8 -24.09 -5.59 -79.78
C SER A 8 -23.24 -4.48 -79.12
N ALA A 9 -23.35 -3.24 -79.68
CA ALA A 9 -22.65 -2.10 -79.07
C ALA A 9 -23.11 -1.76 -77.65
N VAL A 10 -24.43 -1.88 -77.40
CA VAL A 10 -24.98 -1.64 -76.05
C VAL A 10 -24.46 -2.68 -75.01
N ILE A 11 -24.42 -3.98 -75.40
CA ILE A 11 -23.90 -5.05 -74.55
C ILE A 11 -22.39 -4.84 -74.32
N THR A 12 -21.62 -4.55 -75.39
CA THR A 12 -20.19 -4.31 -75.25
C THR A 12 -19.87 -3.08 -74.41
N ASN A 13 -20.64 -2.00 -74.53
CA ASN A 13 -20.49 -0.81 -73.73
C ASN A 13 -20.82 -1.08 -72.21
N LYS A 14 -21.90 -1.83 -71.97
CA LYS A 14 -22.20 -2.25 -70.60
C LYS A 14 -21.08 -3.08 -69.98
N GLN A 15 -20.47 -3.96 -70.77
CA GLN A 15 -19.36 -4.80 -70.34
C GLN A 15 -18.08 -3.99 -70.15
N LEU A 16 -17.82 -2.98 -70.96
CA LEU A 16 -16.72 -2.04 -70.85
C LEU A 16 -16.83 -1.23 -69.56
N LEU A 17 -17.99 -0.62 -69.31
CA LEU A 17 -18.27 0.12 -68.06
C LEU A 17 -18.09 -0.77 -66.79
N GLY A 18 -18.52 -2.05 -66.87
CA GLY A 18 -18.28 -3.00 -65.79
C GLY A 18 -16.80 -3.35 -65.60
N THR A 19 -16.02 -3.41 -66.71
CA THR A 19 -14.55 -3.62 -66.57
C THR A 19 -13.83 -2.40 -66.08
N GLU A 20 -14.23 -1.19 -66.48
CA GLU A 20 -13.68 0.08 -65.98
C GLU A 20 -13.91 0.26 -64.48
N SER A 21 -15.11 -0.07 -64.00
CA SER A 21 -15.41 -0.05 -62.58
C SER A 21 -14.51 -1.02 -61.76
N LYS A 22 -14.28 -2.25 -62.30
CA LYS A 22 -13.38 -3.22 -61.67
C LYS A 22 -11.92 -2.80 -61.72
N LEU A 23 -11.48 -2.19 -62.84
CA LEU A 23 -10.13 -1.64 -62.93
C LEU A 23 -9.89 -0.51 -61.96
N SER A 24 -10.86 0.40 -61.79
CA SER A 24 -10.79 1.48 -60.81
C SER A 24 -10.71 0.95 -59.38
N ALA A 25 -11.52 -0.06 -59.01
CA ALA A 25 -11.47 -0.70 -57.70
C ALA A 25 -10.13 -1.41 -57.44
N SER A 26 -9.58 -2.08 -58.48
CA SER A 26 -8.26 -2.73 -58.35
C SER A 26 -7.13 -1.69 -58.20
N MET A 27 -7.18 -0.57 -58.94
CA MET A 27 -6.25 0.55 -58.76
C MET A 27 -6.33 1.13 -57.37
N GLU A 28 -7.51 1.28 -56.78
CA GLU A 28 -7.71 1.80 -55.44
C GLU A 28 -7.11 0.85 -54.37
N ARG A 29 -7.32 -0.46 -54.52
CA ARG A 29 -6.70 -1.46 -53.61
C ARG A 29 -5.18 -1.48 -53.72
N LEU A 30 -4.64 -1.40 -54.94
CA LEU A 30 -3.19 -1.30 -55.15
C LEU A 30 -2.60 -0.01 -54.55
N ALA A 31 -3.33 1.11 -54.66
CA ALA A 31 -2.88 2.40 -54.14
C ALA A 31 -2.95 2.47 -52.60
N SER A 32 -3.96 1.85 -51.99
CA SER A 32 -4.13 1.82 -50.52
C SER A 32 -3.36 0.69 -49.84
N GLY A 33 -3.04 -0.39 -50.58
CA GLY A 33 -2.51 -1.63 -50.01
C GLY A 33 -3.56 -2.47 -49.26
N LEU A 34 -4.83 -2.04 -49.30
CA LEU A 34 -5.92 -2.66 -48.54
C LEU A 34 -6.92 -3.35 -49.49
N LYS A 35 -7.36 -4.52 -49.12
CA LYS A 35 -8.42 -5.28 -49.77
C LYS A 35 -9.81 -4.71 -49.51
N LEU A 36 -9.99 -4.09 -48.32
CA LEU A 36 -11.23 -3.53 -47.83
C LEU A 36 -11.10 -2.01 -47.66
N ASN A 37 -11.45 -1.23 -48.72
CA ASN A 37 -11.43 0.22 -48.66
C ASN A 37 -12.80 0.81 -48.27
N HIS A 38 -13.88 0.20 -48.75
CA HIS A 38 -15.25 0.67 -48.49
C HIS A 38 -16.11 -0.38 -47.78
N ALA A 39 -17.09 0.08 -47.02
CA ALA A 39 -18.05 -0.81 -46.38
C ALA A 39 -18.85 -1.66 -47.36
N SER A 40 -18.93 -1.23 -48.64
CA SER A 40 -19.58 -1.98 -49.74
C SER A 40 -18.78 -3.20 -50.18
N ASP A 41 -17.46 -3.25 -49.95
CA ASP A 41 -16.60 -4.36 -50.37
C ASP A 41 -16.88 -5.62 -49.53
N ASN A 42 -16.90 -5.47 -48.22
CA ASN A 42 -17.31 -6.52 -47.30
C ASN A 42 -17.75 -5.90 -45.96
N PRO A 43 -19.06 -5.68 -45.73
CA PRO A 43 -19.58 -5.05 -44.53
C PRO A 43 -19.18 -5.80 -43.26
N SER A 44 -19.17 -7.12 -43.27
CA SER A 44 -18.80 -7.98 -42.17
C SER A 44 -17.29 -7.89 -41.85
N GLY A 45 -16.44 -7.95 -42.89
CA GLY A 45 -14.99 -7.82 -42.75
C GLY A 45 -14.61 -6.44 -42.25
N MET A 46 -15.23 -5.37 -42.73
CA MET A 46 -14.98 -4.00 -42.27
C MET A 46 -15.39 -3.80 -40.81
N ALA A 47 -16.52 -4.38 -40.37
CA ALA A 47 -16.93 -4.32 -38.97
C ALA A 47 -15.93 -5.03 -38.04
N ILE A 48 -15.43 -6.21 -38.43
CA ILE A 48 -14.40 -6.96 -37.70
C ILE A 48 -13.07 -6.20 -37.68
N SER A 49 -12.61 -5.67 -38.81
CA SER A 49 -11.39 -4.88 -38.93
C SER A 49 -11.42 -3.66 -38.01
N ASN A 50 -12.50 -2.88 -38.03
CA ASN A 50 -12.65 -1.71 -37.17
C ASN A 50 -12.64 -2.09 -35.69
N LYS A 51 -13.26 -3.21 -35.30
CA LYS A 51 -13.23 -3.72 -33.93
C LYS A 51 -11.81 -4.16 -33.53
N MET A 52 -11.11 -4.85 -34.44
CA MET A 52 -9.72 -5.27 -34.18
C MET A 52 -8.78 -4.06 -34.07
N LYS A 53 -8.90 -3.05 -34.89
CA LYS A 53 -8.13 -1.79 -34.79
C LYS A 53 -8.38 -1.12 -33.43
N ALA A 54 -9.62 -1.03 -33.00
CA ALA A 54 -9.94 -0.46 -31.70
C ALA A 54 -9.33 -1.28 -30.56
N GLN A 55 -9.31 -2.61 -30.67
CA GLN A 55 -8.69 -3.48 -29.67
C GLN A 55 -7.15 -3.36 -29.69
N ILE A 56 -6.50 -3.32 -30.85
CA ILE A 56 -5.05 -3.13 -30.98
C ILE A 56 -4.63 -1.80 -30.33
N ASN A 57 -5.32 -0.70 -30.65
CA ASN A 57 -5.05 0.60 -30.01
C ASN A 57 -5.28 0.56 -28.50
N GLY A 58 -6.25 -0.22 -28.04
CA GLY A 58 -6.51 -0.43 -26.61
C GLY A 58 -5.42 -1.23 -25.92
N LEU A 59 -4.87 -2.27 -26.59
CA LEU A 59 -3.76 -3.08 -26.07
C LEU A 59 -2.45 -2.28 -26.01
N ASP A 60 -2.13 -1.51 -27.06
CA ASP A 60 -0.96 -0.62 -27.07
C ASP A 60 -1.03 0.42 -25.92
N GLN A 61 -2.22 1.00 -25.67
CA GLN A 61 -2.38 1.89 -24.52
C GLN A 61 -2.28 1.15 -23.18
N ALA A 62 -2.79 -0.08 -23.08
CA ALA A 62 -2.68 -0.89 -21.88
C ALA A 62 -1.23 -1.31 -21.57
N SER A 63 -0.44 -1.62 -22.62
CA SER A 63 1.00 -1.89 -22.49
C SER A 63 1.75 -0.67 -21.94
N ARG A 64 1.44 0.53 -22.44
CA ARG A 64 2.01 1.79 -21.90
C ARG A 64 1.58 2.03 -20.45
N ASN A 65 0.31 1.86 -20.13
CA ASN A 65 -0.19 2.02 -18.77
C ASN A 65 0.51 1.05 -17.79
N SER A 66 0.74 -0.19 -18.22
CA SER A 66 1.47 -1.19 -17.45
C SER A 66 2.93 -0.79 -17.23
N SER A 67 3.60 -0.24 -18.24
CA SER A 67 4.97 0.28 -18.15
C SER A 67 5.06 1.51 -17.22
N ASP A 68 4.05 2.38 -17.25
CA ASP A 68 3.94 3.50 -16.30
C ASP A 68 3.77 2.97 -14.87
N GLY A 69 2.93 1.94 -14.68
CA GLY A 69 2.77 1.25 -13.40
C GLY A 69 4.06 0.64 -12.89
N THR A 70 4.85 -0.02 -13.74
CA THR A 70 6.17 -0.54 -13.38
C THR A 70 7.10 0.59 -12.93
N SER A 71 7.08 1.75 -13.56
CA SER A 71 7.87 2.92 -13.19
C SER A 71 7.50 3.47 -11.81
N VAL A 72 6.20 3.48 -11.46
CA VAL A 72 5.72 3.84 -10.13
C VAL A 72 6.26 2.86 -9.10
N ILE A 73 6.11 1.56 -9.33
CA ILE A 73 6.56 0.50 -8.44
C ILE A 73 8.07 0.57 -8.17
N GLN A 74 8.88 0.79 -9.21
CA GLN A 74 10.32 0.94 -9.08
C GLN A 74 10.71 2.18 -8.27
N THR A 75 9.96 3.27 -8.39
CA THR A 75 10.16 4.48 -7.57
C THR A 75 9.87 4.18 -6.10
N VAL A 76 8.80 3.45 -5.81
CA VAL A 76 8.43 3.02 -4.45
C VAL A 76 9.49 2.08 -3.87
N ASP A 77 9.92 1.04 -4.62
CA ASP A 77 10.93 0.10 -4.12
C ASP A 77 12.27 0.78 -3.82
N GLY A 78 12.68 1.73 -4.67
CA GLY A 78 13.87 2.55 -4.42
C GLY A 78 13.77 3.32 -3.10
N ALA A 79 12.66 4.02 -2.86
CA ALA A 79 12.44 4.76 -1.61
C ALA A 79 12.36 3.83 -0.39
N LEU A 80 11.69 2.69 -0.49
CA LEU A 80 11.63 1.69 0.59
C LEU A 80 13.00 1.05 0.87
N GLY A 81 13.88 0.96 -0.15
CA GLY A 81 15.27 0.57 0.04
C GLY A 81 15.99 1.54 0.98
N GLU A 82 15.89 2.85 0.73
CA GLU A 82 16.48 3.89 1.59
C GLU A 82 15.90 3.86 3.02
N VAL A 83 14.57 3.69 3.15
CA VAL A 83 13.91 3.54 4.47
C VAL A 83 14.47 2.31 5.22
N THR A 84 14.67 1.18 4.51
CA THR A 84 15.25 -0.03 5.10
C THR A 84 16.67 0.22 5.61
N ASP A 85 17.52 0.90 4.83
CA ASP A 85 18.89 1.22 5.21
C ASP A 85 18.94 2.14 6.44
N MET A 86 18.05 3.15 6.50
CA MET A 86 17.89 4.01 7.68
C MET A 86 17.46 3.24 8.93
N MET A 87 16.50 2.32 8.81
CA MET A 87 16.08 1.48 9.95
C MET A 87 17.19 0.54 10.41
N GLN A 88 17.98 -0.03 9.50
CA GLN A 88 19.16 -0.82 9.86
C GLN A 88 20.19 0.03 10.62
N ARG A 89 20.40 1.27 10.21
CA ARG A 89 21.27 2.21 10.94
C ARG A 89 20.73 2.54 12.32
N MET A 90 19.42 2.77 12.44
CA MET A 90 18.78 2.95 13.76
C MET A 90 18.97 1.72 14.65
N ARG A 91 18.86 0.52 14.07
CA ARG A 91 19.08 -0.74 14.79
C ARG A 91 20.54 -0.88 15.29
N GLU A 92 21.54 -0.51 14.49
CA GLU A 92 22.94 -0.45 14.92
C GLU A 92 23.13 0.48 16.12
N LEU A 93 22.53 1.67 16.07
CA LEU A 93 22.57 2.65 17.16
C LEU A 93 21.87 2.13 18.43
N ALA A 94 20.74 1.43 18.28
CA ALA A 94 20.03 0.81 19.39
C ALA A 94 20.89 -0.30 20.06
N VAL A 95 21.55 -1.16 19.27
CA VAL A 95 22.51 -2.16 19.77
C VAL A 95 23.66 -1.48 20.50
N GLN A 96 24.20 -0.40 19.96
CA GLN A 96 25.26 0.37 20.60
C GLN A 96 24.77 0.94 21.93
N ALA A 97 23.60 1.55 21.97
CA ALA A 97 23.04 2.15 23.19
C ALA A 97 22.65 1.12 24.26
N ALA A 98 22.26 -0.10 23.86
CA ALA A 98 21.98 -1.21 24.78
C ALA A 98 23.20 -1.68 25.56
N ASN A 99 24.42 -1.33 25.13
CA ASN A 99 25.64 -1.73 25.85
C ASN A 99 25.76 -0.96 27.16
N GLY A 100 25.84 -1.69 28.25
CA GLY A 100 25.98 -1.14 29.62
C GLY A 100 27.27 -0.37 29.89
N THR A 101 28.28 -0.45 28.98
CA THR A 101 29.53 0.33 29.09
C THR A 101 29.38 1.78 28.65
N ASN A 102 28.30 2.13 27.93
CA ASN A 102 28.09 3.48 27.42
C ASN A 102 27.56 4.41 28.50
N SER A 103 28.12 5.62 28.55
CA SER A 103 27.65 6.70 29.41
C SER A 103 26.30 7.23 28.93
N LEU A 104 25.54 7.89 29.81
CA LEU A 104 24.25 8.53 29.44
C LEU A 104 24.43 9.50 28.26
N SER A 105 25.48 10.31 28.26
CA SER A 105 25.76 11.27 27.18
C SER A 105 26.03 10.59 25.81
N GLU A 106 26.59 9.39 25.80
CA GLU A 106 26.79 8.61 24.57
C GLU A 106 25.43 8.05 24.09
N LYS A 107 24.59 7.55 24.98
CA LYS A 107 23.22 7.09 24.67
C LYS A 107 22.34 8.22 24.14
N GLU A 108 22.39 9.40 24.76
CA GLU A 108 21.72 10.61 24.26
C GLU A 108 22.20 11.03 22.87
N SER A 109 23.48 10.77 22.57
CA SER A 109 24.02 11.05 21.23
C SER A 109 23.46 10.05 20.19
N CYS A 110 23.32 8.78 20.55
CA CYS A 110 22.63 7.77 19.74
C CYS A 110 21.15 8.15 19.54
N GLN A 111 20.46 8.61 20.59
CA GLN A 111 19.07 9.04 20.51
C GLN A 111 18.86 10.22 19.55
N ARG A 112 19.79 11.19 19.55
CA ARG A 112 19.72 12.33 18.62
C ARG A 112 19.91 11.88 17.16
N GLU A 113 20.79 10.93 16.89
CA GLU A 113 20.99 10.37 15.56
C GLU A 113 19.73 9.58 15.13
N ILE A 114 19.15 8.76 16.03
CA ILE A 114 17.88 8.07 15.77
C ILE A 114 16.76 9.07 15.46
N ALA A 115 16.64 10.16 16.22
CA ALA A 115 15.63 11.20 15.95
C ALA A 115 15.82 11.81 14.56
N SER A 116 17.06 12.09 14.15
CA SER A 116 17.34 12.62 12.81
C SER A 116 17.01 11.61 11.70
N LEU A 117 17.25 10.32 11.91
CA LEU A 117 16.87 9.26 10.97
C LEU A 117 15.35 9.10 10.87
N ARG A 118 14.62 9.23 11.99
CA ARG A 118 13.15 9.24 11.97
C ARG A 118 12.59 10.41 11.15
N ASP A 119 13.16 11.61 11.36
CA ASP A 119 12.75 12.80 10.59
C ASP A 119 13.00 12.59 9.10
N GLU A 120 14.10 11.91 8.74
CA GLU A 120 14.42 11.59 7.35
C GLU A 120 13.48 10.51 6.75
N ILE A 121 13.09 9.49 7.52
CA ILE A 121 12.06 8.51 7.10
C ILE A 121 10.75 9.24 6.83
N ASN A 122 10.29 10.13 7.71
CA ASN A 122 9.09 10.93 7.49
C ASN A 122 9.23 11.81 6.24
N ARG A 123 10.40 12.43 6.03
CA ARG A 123 10.64 13.22 4.83
C ARG A 123 10.53 12.37 3.56
N VAL A 124 11.15 11.20 3.53
CA VAL A 124 11.07 10.28 2.38
C VAL A 124 9.62 9.86 2.14
N SER A 125 8.89 9.48 3.18
CA SER A 125 7.48 9.09 3.06
C SER A 125 6.60 10.22 2.47
N GLN A 126 6.84 11.47 2.86
CA GLN A 126 6.05 12.62 2.39
C GLN A 126 6.48 13.18 1.04
N THR A 127 7.76 13.03 0.68
CA THR A 127 8.32 13.64 -0.55
C THR A 127 8.42 12.66 -1.71
N THR A 128 8.26 11.35 -1.47
CA THR A 128 8.26 10.37 -2.58
C THR A 128 6.96 10.48 -3.34
N GLU A 129 7.04 11.07 -4.54
CA GLU A 129 5.90 11.27 -5.41
C GLU A 129 6.18 10.81 -6.84
N TYR A 130 5.13 10.43 -7.56
CA TYR A 130 5.16 10.21 -8.99
C TYR A 130 4.02 10.97 -9.64
N ASN A 131 4.35 11.86 -10.55
CA ASN A 131 3.39 12.72 -11.23
C ASN A 131 2.43 13.45 -10.24
N THR A 132 2.98 14.08 -9.21
CA THR A 132 2.26 14.82 -8.14
C THR A 132 1.37 13.98 -7.22
N LYS A 133 1.44 12.65 -7.29
CA LYS A 133 0.78 11.76 -6.35
C LYS A 133 1.81 11.24 -5.35
N SER A 134 1.56 11.45 -4.07
CA SER A 134 2.36 10.83 -3.00
C SER A 134 2.19 9.32 -3.04
N LEU A 135 3.26 8.59 -2.80
CA LEU A 135 3.27 7.12 -2.94
C LEU A 135 3.33 6.39 -1.61
N LEU A 136 3.93 6.99 -0.57
CA LEU A 136 4.25 6.33 0.71
C LEU A 136 3.49 6.93 1.90
N ASP A 137 2.58 7.87 1.67
CA ASP A 137 1.79 8.55 2.71
C ASP A 137 0.49 7.80 3.10
N GLY A 138 0.27 6.60 2.53
CA GLY A 138 -0.95 5.80 2.74
C GLY A 138 -2.15 6.23 1.90
N SER A 139 -2.00 7.24 1.03
CA SER A 139 -3.09 7.67 0.15
C SER A 139 -3.46 6.62 -0.91
N LEU A 140 -2.54 5.69 -1.19
CA LEU A 140 -2.68 4.59 -2.15
C LEU A 140 -2.98 3.24 -1.47
N ASP A 141 -3.42 3.25 -0.22
CA ASP A 141 -3.87 2.06 0.49
C ASP A 141 -5.39 2.05 0.71
N ALA A 142 -5.94 0.90 1.06
CA ALA A 142 -7.33 0.75 1.44
C ALA A 142 -7.65 1.61 2.67
N ARG A 143 -8.67 2.43 2.58
CA ARG A 143 -9.08 3.28 3.70
C ARG A 143 -9.96 2.51 4.65
N VAL A 144 -9.60 2.57 5.92
CA VAL A 144 -10.39 2.02 7.00
C VAL A 144 -11.03 3.17 7.78
N TYR A 145 -12.33 3.14 7.90
CA TYR A 145 -13.10 4.12 8.65
C TYR A 145 -13.61 3.48 9.93
N ALA A 146 -13.23 4.07 11.06
CA ALA A 146 -13.88 3.76 12.32
C ALA A 146 -15.24 4.43 12.40
N ASP A 147 -16.15 3.82 13.13
CA ASP A 147 -17.48 4.35 13.42
C ASP A 147 -17.36 5.75 14.08
N LYS A 148 -18.32 6.63 13.80
CA LYS A 148 -18.32 8.03 14.25
C LYS A 148 -18.17 8.21 15.76
N ASP A 149 -18.70 7.27 16.55
CA ASP A 149 -18.69 7.37 18.00
C ASP A 149 -17.33 6.90 18.60
N ASN A 150 -16.56 6.12 17.82
CA ASN A 150 -15.31 5.50 18.25
C ASN A 150 -14.09 5.90 17.40
N VAL A 151 -14.21 6.90 16.53
CA VAL A 151 -13.12 7.37 15.65
C VAL A 151 -11.84 7.76 16.41
N ASN A 152 -11.98 8.25 17.63
CA ASN A 152 -10.86 8.64 18.50
C ASN A 152 -10.36 7.51 19.41
N GLN A 153 -11.00 6.33 19.34
CA GLN A 153 -10.66 5.20 20.20
C GLN A 153 -9.74 4.19 19.51
N VAL A 154 -9.57 4.36 18.20
CA VAL A 154 -8.69 3.53 17.39
C VAL A 154 -7.84 4.42 16.51
N SER A 155 -6.57 4.15 16.47
CA SER A 155 -5.61 4.85 15.61
C SER A 155 -4.67 3.86 14.93
N ARG A 156 -3.90 4.33 13.94
CA ARG A 156 -2.85 3.56 13.26
C ARG A 156 -3.36 2.22 12.72
N ILE A 157 -4.50 2.26 12.01
CA ILE A 157 -5.08 1.05 11.43
C ILE A 157 -4.32 0.74 10.14
N ALA A 158 -3.67 -0.41 10.11
CA ALA A 158 -3.03 -0.96 8.90
C ALA A 158 -3.65 -2.32 8.55
N VAL A 159 -3.87 -2.56 7.28
CA VAL A 159 -4.51 -3.77 6.77
C VAL A 159 -3.67 -4.40 5.66
N SER A 160 -3.59 -5.75 5.63
CA SER A 160 -2.91 -6.47 4.55
C SER A 160 -3.79 -6.56 3.29
N ASP A 161 -3.18 -6.93 2.15
CA ASP A 161 -3.88 -7.13 0.88
C ASP A 161 -4.98 -8.19 0.93
N SER A 162 -4.88 -9.11 1.88
CA SER A 162 -5.87 -10.20 2.06
C SER A 162 -7.14 -9.75 2.79
N VAL A 163 -7.19 -8.50 3.27
CA VAL A 163 -8.37 -7.94 3.94
C VAL A 163 -9.38 -7.51 2.88
N ALA A 164 -10.53 -8.19 2.83
CA ALA A 164 -11.60 -7.87 1.90
C ALA A 164 -12.38 -6.62 2.34
N GLU A 165 -13.04 -5.96 1.39
CA GLU A 165 -14.03 -4.93 1.71
C GLU A 165 -15.10 -5.49 2.64
N GLY A 166 -15.46 -4.71 3.64
CA GLY A 166 -16.50 -5.13 4.56
C GLY A 166 -16.49 -4.42 5.90
N ILE A 167 -17.44 -4.82 6.72
CA ILE A 167 -17.62 -4.30 8.07
C ILE A 167 -17.04 -5.30 9.06
N TYR A 168 -16.05 -4.86 9.82
CA TYR A 168 -15.35 -5.61 10.84
C TYR A 168 -15.75 -5.08 12.22
N ARG A 169 -16.27 -5.94 13.09
CA ARG A 169 -16.71 -5.55 14.44
C ARG A 169 -15.89 -6.28 15.49
N LEU A 170 -15.47 -5.53 16.48
CA LEU A 170 -14.77 -6.05 17.65
C LEU A 170 -15.28 -5.37 18.92
N THR A 171 -15.18 -6.04 20.04
CA THR A 171 -15.57 -5.51 21.36
C THR A 171 -14.37 -5.52 22.27
N VAL A 172 -14.00 -4.39 22.82
CA VAL A 172 -12.92 -4.26 23.80
C VAL A 172 -13.50 -4.63 25.17
N GLU A 173 -13.13 -5.80 25.67
CA GLU A 173 -13.58 -6.30 26.97
C GLU A 173 -12.82 -5.64 28.12
N LYS A 174 -11.51 -5.39 27.93
CA LYS A 174 -10.64 -4.76 28.89
C LYS A 174 -9.61 -3.88 28.19
N ALA A 175 -9.41 -2.67 28.68
CA ALA A 175 -8.35 -1.79 28.24
C ALA A 175 -6.97 -2.26 28.72
N ALA A 176 -5.92 -1.89 27.96
CA ALA A 176 -4.56 -2.03 28.47
C ALA A 176 -4.34 -1.08 29.64
N THR A 177 -3.65 -1.56 30.67
CA THR A 177 -3.31 -0.75 31.86
C THR A 177 -1.81 -0.58 31.98
N LYS A 178 -1.40 0.56 32.51
CA LYS A 178 -0.02 0.81 32.94
C LYS A 178 0.26 0.09 34.26
N ALA A 179 1.50 -0.28 34.49
CA ALA A 179 1.95 -0.65 35.83
C ALA A 179 1.94 0.62 36.69
N GLU A 180 1.29 0.57 37.86
CA GLU A 180 1.19 1.70 38.77
C GLU A 180 1.39 1.23 40.19
N TYR A 181 2.22 1.94 40.93
CA TYR A 181 2.40 1.72 42.35
C TYR A 181 2.38 3.05 43.11
N ALA A 182 1.44 3.18 44.05
CA ALA A 182 1.34 4.34 44.94
C ALA A 182 2.01 4.01 46.28
N THR A 183 3.07 4.74 46.63
CA THR A 183 3.83 4.51 47.85
C THR A 183 3.08 4.94 49.11
N GLY A 184 2.08 5.82 48.96
CA GLY A 184 1.39 6.44 50.08
C GLY A 184 2.20 7.49 50.86
N VAL A 185 3.47 7.72 50.49
CA VAL A 185 4.42 8.65 51.12
C VAL A 185 4.51 9.91 50.26
N LYS A 186 4.57 11.07 50.91
CA LYS A 186 4.79 12.35 50.19
C LYS A 186 6.28 12.73 50.19
N VAL A 187 6.65 13.56 49.23
CA VAL A 187 8.03 14.07 49.13
C VAL A 187 8.44 14.81 50.43
N ASP A 188 7.50 15.46 51.10
CA ASP A 188 7.75 16.15 52.41
C ASP A 188 8.16 15.19 53.50
N ASP A 189 7.68 13.93 53.48
CA ASP A 189 8.00 12.91 54.48
C ASP A 189 9.42 12.34 54.33
N LEU A 190 10.07 12.60 53.19
CA LEU A 190 11.45 12.19 52.89
C LEU A 190 12.50 13.22 53.30
N VAL A 191 12.11 14.45 53.60
CA VAL A 191 13.03 15.51 53.98
C VAL A 191 13.68 15.18 55.34
N GLY A 192 15.01 15.23 55.39
CA GLY A 192 15.77 14.88 56.60
C GLY A 192 15.95 13.39 56.83
N LYS A 193 15.73 12.54 55.82
CA LYS A 193 15.97 11.10 55.87
C LYS A 193 17.07 10.69 54.88
N ASN A 194 17.72 9.54 55.20
CA ASN A 194 18.77 8.96 54.37
C ASN A 194 18.33 7.62 53.80
N GLY A 195 18.54 7.42 52.50
CA GLY A 195 18.26 6.14 51.86
C GLY A 195 18.44 6.17 50.36
N THR A 196 18.39 5.00 49.77
CA THR A 196 18.41 4.85 48.32
C THR A 196 17.15 4.14 47.85
N LEU A 197 16.61 4.56 46.72
CA LEU A 197 15.53 3.89 46.01
C LEU A 197 16.03 3.46 44.65
N SER A 198 15.83 2.19 44.32
CA SER A 198 16.02 1.67 42.95
C SER A 198 14.67 1.61 42.24
N ILE A 199 14.58 2.21 41.08
CA ILE A 199 13.39 2.26 40.20
C ILE A 199 13.78 1.62 38.89
N ASN A 200 13.28 0.45 38.57
CA ASN A 200 13.64 -0.31 37.35
C ASN A 200 15.18 -0.38 37.12
N GLY A 201 15.95 -0.57 38.21
CA GLY A 201 17.41 -0.62 38.14
C GLY A 201 18.13 0.73 38.17
N SER A 202 17.41 1.85 38.04
CA SER A 202 17.97 3.19 38.28
C SER A 202 17.93 3.54 39.75
N THR A 203 19.08 3.87 40.34
CA THR A 203 19.18 4.16 41.79
C THR A 203 19.27 5.65 42.05
N VAL A 204 18.45 6.14 42.96
CA VAL A 204 18.50 7.49 43.50
C VAL A 204 18.87 7.44 44.97
N ALA A 205 19.82 8.23 45.39
CA ALA A 205 20.19 8.41 46.79
C ALA A 205 19.57 9.73 47.31
N ILE A 206 18.93 9.64 48.48
CA ILE A 206 18.41 10.81 49.22
C ILE A 206 19.27 11.00 50.45
N ASP A 207 19.69 12.24 50.71
CA ASP A 207 20.49 12.65 51.84
C ASP A 207 19.64 13.59 52.76
N ASP A 208 19.93 13.58 54.02
CA ASP A 208 19.27 14.42 55.06
C ASP A 208 19.39 15.92 54.82
N GLN A 209 20.34 16.35 53.98
CA GLN A 209 20.56 17.76 53.62
C GLN A 209 19.76 18.21 52.39
N MET A 210 19.11 17.29 51.68
CA MET A 210 18.38 17.61 50.43
C MET A 210 17.07 18.34 50.74
N THR A 211 16.79 19.36 49.93
CA THR A 211 15.50 20.08 49.98
C THR A 211 14.42 19.27 49.26
N ARG A 212 13.15 19.54 49.58
CA ARG A 212 11.98 18.92 48.95
C ARG A 212 12.07 18.91 47.42
N ASN A 213 12.48 20.04 46.83
CA ASN A 213 12.57 20.16 45.35
C ASN A 213 13.72 19.32 44.76
N GLU A 214 14.84 19.23 45.48
CA GLU A 214 15.98 18.39 45.05
C GLU A 214 15.64 16.92 45.12
N ILE A 215 14.95 16.48 46.20
CA ILE A 215 14.45 15.10 46.34
C ILE A 215 13.48 14.77 45.17
N TYR A 216 12.49 15.64 44.93
CA TYR A 216 11.54 15.43 43.83
C TYR A 216 12.23 15.37 42.46
N THR A 217 13.20 16.26 42.19
CA THR A 217 13.94 16.26 40.95
C THR A 217 14.78 14.99 40.79
N ALA A 218 15.47 14.55 41.83
CA ALA A 218 16.26 13.34 41.81
C ALA A 218 15.40 12.08 41.62
N LEU A 219 14.23 12.00 42.28
CA LEU A 219 13.28 10.91 42.08
C LEU A 219 12.68 10.92 40.69
N ARG A 220 12.33 12.11 40.15
CA ARG A 220 11.82 12.24 38.81
C ARG A 220 12.84 11.80 37.76
N ASP A 221 14.08 12.28 37.87
CA ASP A 221 15.16 11.94 36.93
C ASP A 221 15.49 10.45 36.99
N ALA A 222 15.47 9.84 38.19
CA ALA A 222 15.66 8.39 38.34
C ALA A 222 14.48 7.59 37.79
N ALA A 223 13.24 8.07 38.00
CA ALA A 223 12.04 7.45 37.43
C ALA A 223 12.03 7.55 35.89
N GLU A 224 12.41 8.69 35.34
CA GLU A 224 12.50 8.90 33.87
C GLU A 224 13.55 7.95 33.27
N ILE A 225 14.72 7.77 33.89
CA ILE A 225 15.72 6.77 33.49
C ILE A 225 15.17 5.34 33.63
N GLY A 226 14.34 5.09 34.66
CA GLY A 226 13.67 3.80 34.89
C GLY A 226 12.38 3.62 34.04
N GLU A 227 12.11 4.51 33.08
CA GLU A 227 10.91 4.47 32.19
C GLU A 227 9.59 4.55 32.98
N CYS A 228 9.63 5.23 34.12
CA CYS A 228 8.48 5.52 34.94
C CYS A 228 8.24 7.02 34.99
N ARG A 229 7.02 7.40 35.26
CA ARG A 229 6.63 8.78 35.59
C ARG A 229 6.30 8.83 37.06
N ILE A 230 6.66 9.94 37.67
CA ILE A 230 6.30 10.21 39.06
C ILE A 230 5.11 11.19 39.10
N GLY A 231 4.23 11.00 40.10
CA GLY A 231 3.12 11.92 40.34
C GLY A 231 3.57 13.33 40.76
N GLY A 232 2.62 14.24 40.96
CA GLY A 232 2.89 15.62 41.35
C GLY A 232 3.63 15.73 42.70
N ILE A 233 4.38 16.83 42.89
CA ILE A 233 5.18 17.05 44.12
C ILE A 233 4.33 17.16 45.40
N ASP A 234 3.07 17.57 45.29
CA ASP A 234 2.14 17.75 46.42
C ASP A 234 1.30 16.49 46.70
N ASP A 235 1.30 15.54 45.78
CA ASP A 235 0.58 14.29 45.89
C ASP A 235 1.45 13.18 46.50
N PRO A 236 0.88 12.06 47.02
CA PRO A 236 1.65 10.88 47.35
C PRO A 236 2.45 10.41 46.10
N ILE A 237 3.70 10.00 46.37
CA ILE A 237 4.59 9.52 45.32
C ILE A 237 3.95 8.29 44.65
N THR A 238 3.61 8.41 43.38
CA THR A 238 3.07 7.34 42.57
C THR A 238 3.99 7.13 41.37
N PHE A 239 4.45 5.91 41.20
CA PHE A 239 5.24 5.51 40.02
C PHE A 239 4.31 4.85 39.04
N THR A 240 4.27 5.37 37.85
CA THR A 240 3.45 4.85 36.74
C THR A 240 4.37 4.55 35.54
N SER A 241 4.28 3.35 34.98
CA SER A 241 5.06 3.00 33.79
C SER A 241 4.72 3.91 32.62
N GLN A 242 5.67 4.16 31.77
CA GLN A 242 5.47 5.00 30.58
C GLN A 242 4.53 4.32 29.57
N PHE A 243 4.62 3.02 29.43
CA PHE A 243 3.86 2.21 28.47
C PHE A 243 2.80 1.36 29.15
N CYS A 244 1.77 0.97 28.38
CA CYS A 244 0.75 0.02 28.81
C CYS A 244 1.17 -1.41 28.46
N GLY A 245 0.61 -2.40 29.18
CA GLY A 245 0.71 -3.80 28.80
C GLY A 245 1.52 -4.67 29.76
N ALA A 246 1.48 -5.97 29.54
CA ALA A 246 2.12 -6.96 30.38
C ALA A 246 3.66 -6.90 30.39
N HIS A 247 4.26 -6.24 29.40
CA HIS A 247 5.71 -6.03 29.33
C HIS A 247 6.16 -4.74 30.04
N SER A 248 5.24 -3.93 30.54
CA SER A 248 5.56 -2.76 31.34
C SER A 248 5.54 -3.11 32.82
N SER A 249 6.60 -2.81 33.53
CA SER A 249 6.72 -3.07 34.98
C SER A 249 7.22 -1.84 35.70
N VAL A 250 6.87 -1.76 36.98
CA VAL A 250 7.44 -0.85 37.94
C VAL A 250 8.11 -1.72 39.01
N GLU A 251 9.44 -1.73 39.01
CA GLU A 251 10.25 -2.46 39.99
C GLU A 251 10.85 -1.50 41.01
N LEU A 252 10.52 -1.69 42.29
CA LEU A 252 10.95 -0.82 43.34
C LEU A 252 11.70 -1.62 44.44
N LEU A 253 12.87 -1.13 44.80
CA LEU A 253 13.64 -1.66 45.93
C LEU A 253 14.23 -0.49 46.71
N GLN A 254 13.97 -0.42 48.01
CA GLN A 254 14.59 0.59 48.88
C GLN A 254 15.73 0.02 49.70
N THR A 255 16.70 0.88 50.06
CA THR A 255 17.76 0.57 51.02
C THR A 255 17.90 1.76 51.95
N SER A 256 17.43 1.63 53.18
CA SER A 256 17.52 2.68 54.20
C SER A 256 17.65 2.08 55.58
N GLU A 257 18.56 2.62 56.39
CA GLU A 257 18.71 2.29 57.80
C GLU A 257 17.65 2.98 58.68
N ASP A 258 17.00 4.03 58.16
CA ASP A 258 15.91 4.79 58.83
C ASP A 258 14.54 4.09 58.71
N GLY A 259 14.50 2.85 58.22
CA GLY A 259 13.29 2.08 58.01
C GLY A 259 12.69 2.25 56.61
N ASP A 260 11.41 1.97 56.44
CA ASP A 260 10.73 2.00 55.12
C ASP A 260 10.31 3.40 54.74
N ILE A 261 11.30 4.25 54.40
CA ILE A 261 11.11 5.69 54.16
C ILE A 261 10.29 5.98 52.89
N PHE A 262 10.40 5.13 51.88
CA PHE A 262 9.67 5.28 50.61
C PHE A 262 8.31 4.56 50.59
N GLY A 263 7.94 3.89 51.69
CA GLY A 263 6.67 3.20 51.86
C GLY A 263 6.82 1.77 52.37
N ALA A 264 5.93 1.36 53.27
CA ALA A 264 5.97 0.05 53.92
C ALA A 264 5.74 -1.16 53.00
N GLY A 265 5.30 -0.91 51.75
CA GLY A 265 5.10 -1.94 50.72
C GLY A 265 6.32 -2.19 49.83
N ILE A 266 7.33 -1.31 49.87
CA ILE A 266 8.57 -1.48 49.12
C ILE A 266 9.57 -2.25 49.95
N PRO A 267 10.08 -3.41 49.49
CA PRO A 267 11.06 -4.20 50.21
C PRO A 267 12.33 -3.39 50.51
N ASN A 268 12.89 -3.56 51.73
CA ASN A 268 14.05 -2.82 52.18
C ASN A 268 15.27 -3.74 52.33
N ALA A 269 16.25 -3.58 51.45
CA ALA A 269 17.47 -4.39 51.43
C ALA A 269 18.41 -4.13 52.62
N ALA A 270 18.22 -3.04 53.38
CA ALA A 270 18.99 -2.81 54.62
C ALA A 270 18.48 -3.67 55.78
N THR A 271 17.18 -3.95 55.83
CA THR A 271 16.56 -4.80 56.86
C THR A 271 16.51 -6.27 56.49
N ASP A 272 16.38 -6.57 55.21
CA ASP A 272 16.37 -7.93 54.62
C ASP A 272 17.35 -8.00 53.44
N PRO A 273 18.57 -8.56 53.63
CA PRO A 273 19.56 -8.67 52.53
C PRO A 273 19.11 -9.54 51.35
N ASP A 274 18.11 -10.41 51.53
CA ASP A 274 17.52 -11.25 50.50
C ASP A 274 16.24 -10.65 49.91
N ALA A 275 15.92 -9.38 50.24
CA ALA A 275 14.76 -8.68 49.71
C ALA A 275 14.82 -8.57 48.15
N THR A 276 13.78 -9.09 47.52
CA THR A 276 13.59 -8.93 46.08
C THR A 276 12.76 -7.68 45.79
N ALA A 277 13.03 -6.99 44.69
CA ALA A 277 12.27 -5.80 44.30
C ALA A 277 10.75 -6.11 44.21
N LEU A 278 9.95 -5.16 44.64
CA LEU A 278 8.52 -5.16 44.39
C LEU A 278 8.31 -4.97 42.88
N VAL A 279 7.54 -5.83 42.25
CA VAL A 279 7.25 -5.76 40.83
C VAL A 279 5.75 -5.65 40.60
N GLU A 280 5.31 -4.51 40.10
CA GLU A 280 3.95 -4.33 39.59
C GLU A 280 3.99 -4.35 38.07
N VAL A 281 3.01 -5.02 37.45
CA VAL A 281 2.98 -5.25 36.01
C VAL A 281 1.67 -4.71 35.41
N GLY A 282 1.76 -4.05 34.30
CA GLY A 282 0.59 -3.64 33.52
C GLY A 282 -0.17 -4.84 32.91
N THR A 283 -1.28 -4.59 32.30
CA THR A 283 -2.06 -5.65 31.62
C THR A 283 -2.32 -5.25 30.17
N ASP A 284 -2.28 -6.25 29.27
CA ASP A 284 -2.62 -6.06 27.87
C ASP A 284 -4.12 -5.87 27.67
N ALA A 285 -4.50 -5.18 26.60
CA ALA A 285 -5.88 -5.09 26.17
C ALA A 285 -6.45 -6.49 25.87
N LYS A 286 -7.76 -6.66 26.07
CA LYS A 286 -8.47 -7.89 25.65
C LYS A 286 -9.63 -7.51 24.77
N VAL A 287 -9.69 -8.15 23.60
CA VAL A 287 -10.69 -7.89 22.59
C VAL A 287 -11.36 -9.19 22.18
N LYS A 288 -12.66 -9.12 21.95
CA LYS A 288 -13.45 -10.19 21.37
C LYS A 288 -13.85 -9.79 19.95
N LEU A 289 -13.52 -10.65 18.99
CA LEU A 289 -13.94 -10.47 17.61
C LEU A 289 -15.39 -10.92 17.42
N ASP A 290 -16.16 -10.16 16.67
CA ASP A 290 -17.52 -10.58 16.26
C ASP A 290 -17.42 -11.42 14.99
N THR A 291 -17.57 -12.73 15.15
CA THR A 291 -17.52 -13.71 14.05
C THR A 291 -18.77 -13.64 13.14
N THR A 292 -19.76 -12.81 13.46
CA THR A 292 -20.89 -12.52 12.55
C THR A 292 -20.59 -11.38 11.59
N SER A 293 -19.48 -10.67 11.80
CA SER A 293 -18.93 -9.63 10.91
C SER A 293 -18.02 -10.25 9.85
N ALA A 294 -17.22 -9.45 9.16
CA ALA A 294 -16.31 -9.93 8.13
C ALA A 294 -15.07 -10.72 8.66
N PHE A 295 -14.89 -10.85 10.00
CA PHE A 295 -13.83 -11.67 10.58
C PHE A 295 -14.09 -13.17 10.39
N ASP A 296 -13.06 -13.93 9.99
CA ASP A 296 -13.15 -15.40 9.99
C ASP A 296 -13.21 -15.94 11.44
N VAL A 297 -13.87 -17.08 11.61
CA VAL A 297 -13.97 -17.79 12.91
C VAL A 297 -12.59 -18.22 13.44
N ARG A 298 -11.60 -18.34 12.56
CA ARG A 298 -10.22 -18.75 12.89
C ARG A 298 -9.29 -17.57 13.17
N ALA A 299 -9.79 -16.34 13.08
CA ALA A 299 -8.99 -15.17 13.35
C ALA A 299 -8.50 -15.17 14.82
N SER A 300 -7.23 -14.89 15.00
CA SER A 300 -6.57 -14.79 16.30
C SER A 300 -6.07 -13.38 16.55
N VAL A 301 -6.06 -12.95 17.80
CA VAL A 301 -5.59 -11.63 18.20
C VAL A 301 -4.33 -11.79 19.05
N ALA A 302 -3.25 -11.15 18.61
CA ALA A 302 -2.06 -10.94 19.43
C ALA A 302 -2.13 -9.55 20.08
N TYR A 303 -1.71 -9.47 21.33
CA TYR A 303 -1.79 -8.27 22.15
C TYR A 303 -0.38 -7.82 22.54
N GLU A 304 -0.08 -6.56 22.36
CA GLU A 304 1.12 -5.90 22.84
C GLU A 304 0.72 -4.55 23.46
N GLY A 305 0.40 -4.58 24.75
CA GLY A 305 -0.20 -3.41 25.42
C GLY A 305 -1.54 -3.04 24.82
N ASN A 306 -1.60 -1.87 24.21
CA ASN A 306 -2.78 -1.34 23.49
C ASN A 306 -2.73 -1.55 21.96
N LYS A 307 -1.63 -2.12 21.44
CA LYS A 307 -1.53 -2.54 20.04
C LYS A 307 -2.17 -3.91 19.86
N LEU A 308 -3.07 -4.01 18.90
CA LEU A 308 -3.72 -5.24 18.48
C LEU A 308 -3.21 -5.67 17.12
N THR A 309 -2.91 -6.94 16.99
CA THR A 309 -2.60 -7.55 15.69
C THR A 309 -3.54 -8.73 15.50
N ILE A 310 -4.49 -8.60 14.57
CA ILE A 310 -5.46 -9.63 14.23
C ILE A 310 -4.92 -10.36 12.99
N THR A 311 -4.76 -11.68 13.10
CA THR A 311 -4.24 -12.52 12.01
C THR A 311 -5.13 -13.71 11.77
N ASP A 312 -5.19 -14.17 10.51
CA ASP A 312 -5.87 -15.39 10.10
C ASP A 312 -4.97 -16.25 9.21
N VAL A 313 -5.41 -17.48 8.95
CA VAL A 313 -4.67 -18.51 8.19
C VAL A 313 -4.48 -18.11 6.71
N ASP A 314 -5.38 -17.31 6.16
CA ASP A 314 -5.37 -16.92 4.74
C ASP A 314 -4.52 -15.67 4.45
N GLY A 315 -3.67 -15.25 5.41
CA GLY A 315 -2.79 -14.09 5.27
C GLY A 315 -3.46 -12.76 5.66
N PHE A 316 -4.70 -12.80 6.17
CA PHE A 316 -5.35 -11.63 6.76
C PHE A 316 -4.50 -11.12 7.92
N GLN A 317 -4.17 -9.86 7.89
CA GLN A 317 -3.54 -9.15 8.99
C GLN A 317 -4.13 -7.74 9.10
N MET A 318 -4.59 -7.40 10.30
CA MET A 318 -5.06 -6.06 10.63
C MET A 318 -4.39 -5.65 11.94
N THR A 319 -3.67 -4.52 11.91
CA THR A 319 -3.04 -3.94 13.11
C THR A 319 -3.74 -2.64 13.46
N MET A 320 -3.89 -2.37 14.75
CA MET A 320 -4.46 -1.13 15.22
C MET A 320 -3.98 -0.81 16.64
N LEU A 321 -4.05 0.47 17.00
CA LEU A 321 -3.76 0.95 18.33
C LEU A 321 -5.05 1.42 19.02
N LEU A 322 -5.36 0.86 20.19
CA LEU A 322 -6.51 1.28 21.00
C LEU A 322 -6.14 2.47 21.89
N ALA A 323 -7.10 3.36 22.12
CA ALA A 323 -6.95 4.44 23.10
C ALA A 323 -6.85 3.89 24.52
N GLU A 324 -6.05 4.54 25.37
CA GLU A 324 -5.93 4.19 26.77
C GLU A 324 -7.29 4.32 27.49
N GLY A 325 -7.64 3.33 28.29
CA GLY A 325 -8.87 3.33 29.09
C GLY A 325 -10.16 3.10 28.34
N PHE A 326 -10.12 2.74 27.06
CA PHE A 326 -11.32 2.39 26.30
C PHE A 326 -11.67 0.91 26.49
N GLU A 327 -12.76 0.66 27.22
CA GLU A 327 -13.29 -0.70 27.46
C GLU A 327 -14.81 -0.68 27.64
N THR A 328 -15.40 -1.87 27.68
CA THR A 328 -16.82 -2.04 27.99
C THR A 328 -17.13 -1.50 29.39
N GLY A 329 -18.04 -0.55 29.49
CA GLY A 329 -18.41 0.10 30.75
C GLY A 329 -17.62 1.38 31.08
N ALA A 330 -16.59 1.72 30.33
CA ALA A 330 -15.88 3.00 30.47
C ALA A 330 -16.81 4.18 30.08
N THR A 331 -16.62 5.34 30.70
CA THR A 331 -17.36 6.55 30.35
C THR A 331 -16.59 7.35 29.31
N VAL A 332 -17.06 7.32 28.06
CA VAL A 332 -16.48 8.05 26.93
C VAL A 332 -17.46 9.16 26.53
N ASN A 333 -16.99 10.40 26.49
CA ASN A 333 -17.82 11.58 26.14
C ASN A 333 -19.13 11.71 26.97
N GLY A 334 -19.13 11.21 28.23
CA GLY A 334 -20.28 11.27 29.12
C GLY A 334 -21.32 10.16 28.91
N ALA A 335 -21.07 9.20 28.04
CA ALA A 335 -21.87 7.99 27.86
C ALA A 335 -21.08 6.74 28.28
N VAL A 336 -21.80 5.69 28.72
CA VAL A 336 -21.18 4.40 29.02
C VAL A 336 -20.88 3.69 27.71
N SER A 337 -19.62 3.37 27.46
CA SER A 337 -19.16 2.68 26.27
C SER A 337 -19.63 1.22 26.26
N THR A 338 -20.10 0.74 25.13
CA THR A 338 -20.32 -0.69 24.89
C THR A 338 -19.01 -1.43 24.62
N GLY A 339 -17.92 -0.69 24.41
CA GLY A 339 -16.63 -1.25 23.99
C GLY A 339 -16.63 -1.76 22.53
N GLU A 340 -17.73 -1.62 21.82
CA GLU A 340 -17.87 -2.08 20.44
C GLU A 340 -17.26 -1.06 19.47
N ILE A 341 -16.38 -1.53 18.59
CA ILE A 341 -15.76 -0.76 17.53
C ILE A 341 -16.17 -1.40 16.20
N THR A 342 -16.68 -0.58 15.31
CA THR A 342 -17.01 -0.97 13.94
C THR A 342 -16.01 -0.32 12.99
N LEU A 343 -15.33 -1.14 12.20
CA LEU A 343 -14.38 -0.72 11.17
C LEU A 343 -14.96 -1.06 9.82
N GLU A 344 -15.02 -0.09 8.93
CA GLU A 344 -15.43 -0.26 7.54
C GLU A 344 -14.19 -0.17 6.66
N VAL A 345 -13.81 -1.28 6.04
CA VAL A 345 -12.71 -1.35 5.06
C VAL A 345 -13.28 -1.11 3.67
N THR A 346 -12.72 -0.15 2.96
CA THR A 346 -13.16 0.24 1.62
C THR A 346 -12.00 0.18 0.63
N ASP A 347 -12.27 -0.05 -0.65
CA ASP A 347 -11.26 -0.01 -1.73
C ASP A 347 -10.91 1.43 -2.18
N ILE A 348 -11.34 2.44 -1.42
CA ILE A 348 -11.04 3.84 -1.73
C ILE A 348 -9.57 4.12 -1.42
N GLY A 349 -8.83 4.55 -2.43
CA GLY A 349 -7.40 4.89 -2.32
C GLY A 349 -6.50 3.97 -3.13
N ILE A 350 -6.91 2.74 -3.39
CA ILE A 350 -6.13 1.77 -4.17
C ILE A 350 -5.87 2.31 -5.59
N MET A 351 -4.66 2.11 -6.09
CA MET A 351 -4.29 2.52 -7.43
C MET A 351 -4.71 1.46 -8.46
N ASP A 352 -5.69 1.79 -9.31
CA ASP A 352 -6.13 0.94 -10.42
C ASP A 352 -5.33 1.26 -11.67
N ILE A 353 -4.66 0.26 -12.24
CA ILE A 353 -3.99 0.33 -13.53
C ILE A 353 -4.81 -0.44 -14.56
N GLN A 354 -5.25 0.22 -15.62
CA GLN A 354 -5.93 -0.43 -16.74
C GLN A 354 -4.91 -1.20 -17.57
N VAL A 355 -4.92 -2.52 -17.46
CA VAL A 355 -3.95 -3.44 -18.08
C VAL A 355 -4.54 -4.21 -19.27
N GLY A 356 -5.67 -3.79 -19.80
CA GLY A 356 -6.28 -4.42 -20.96
C GLY A 356 -7.22 -3.49 -21.71
N ALA A 357 -7.61 -3.92 -22.93
CA ALA A 357 -8.43 -3.13 -23.85
C ALA A 357 -9.93 -3.08 -23.49
N ASN A 358 -10.40 -3.89 -22.53
CA ASN A 358 -11.81 -4.02 -22.20
C ASN A 358 -12.09 -3.56 -20.77
N GLU A 359 -13.36 -3.31 -20.48
CA GLU A 359 -13.85 -2.95 -19.14
C GLU A 359 -13.51 -4.04 -18.11
N GLY A 360 -13.11 -3.64 -16.91
CA GLY A 360 -12.78 -4.56 -15.78
C GLY A 360 -11.42 -5.26 -15.91
N GLN A 361 -10.61 -4.95 -16.92
CA GLN A 361 -9.24 -5.47 -17.02
C GLN A 361 -8.27 -4.53 -16.32
N THR A 362 -8.41 -4.40 -15.00
CA THR A 362 -7.58 -3.56 -14.13
C THR A 362 -6.70 -4.43 -13.23
N MET A 363 -5.57 -3.88 -12.82
CA MET A 363 -4.73 -4.41 -11.77
C MET A 363 -4.69 -3.41 -10.63
N GLN A 364 -5.05 -3.87 -9.46
CA GLN A 364 -5.02 -3.08 -8.23
C GLN A 364 -3.65 -3.15 -7.58
N ILE A 365 -3.11 -2.01 -7.22
CA ILE A 365 -1.84 -1.88 -6.50
C ILE A 365 -2.11 -1.11 -5.22
N ARG A 366 -1.72 -1.70 -4.10
CA ARG A 366 -1.81 -1.11 -2.76
C ARG A 366 -0.43 -0.78 -2.25
N ILE A 367 -0.27 0.42 -1.73
CA ILE A 367 0.98 0.90 -1.14
C ILE A 367 0.62 1.45 0.24
N PRO A 368 0.89 0.69 1.31
CA PRO A 368 0.61 1.14 2.67
C PRO A 368 1.52 2.29 3.08
N ALA A 369 1.08 3.07 4.06
CA ALA A 369 1.89 4.12 4.66
C ALA A 369 3.17 3.55 5.27
N THR A 370 4.28 4.23 5.07
CA THR A 370 5.60 3.85 5.61
C THR A 370 6.27 5.02 6.34
N ASP A 371 5.47 5.82 7.01
CA ASP A 371 5.94 6.87 7.90
C ASP A 371 6.32 6.33 9.30
N VAL A 372 6.95 7.14 10.10
CA VAL A 372 7.39 6.79 11.46
C VAL A 372 6.22 6.36 12.35
N GLU A 373 5.05 6.95 12.14
CA GLU A 373 3.85 6.66 12.92
C GLU A 373 3.26 5.29 12.58
N SER A 374 3.15 4.96 11.29
CA SER A 374 2.65 3.66 10.81
C SER A 374 3.57 2.50 11.18
N LEU A 375 4.87 2.78 11.24
CA LEU A 375 5.90 1.79 11.59
C LEU A 375 6.15 1.71 13.11
N TYR A 376 5.41 2.45 13.95
CA TYR A 376 5.56 2.51 15.41
C TYR A 376 6.98 2.89 15.88
N LEU A 377 7.67 3.74 15.13
CA LEU A 377 9.04 4.19 15.42
C LEU A 377 9.08 5.51 16.21
N ASP A 378 7.95 6.15 16.47
CA ASP A 378 7.85 7.44 17.16
C ASP A 378 8.19 7.34 18.65
N GLU A 379 7.94 6.20 19.28
CA GLU A 379 8.17 5.95 20.70
C GLU A 379 9.53 5.29 21.01
N ILE A 380 10.47 5.31 20.07
CA ILE A 380 11.80 4.72 20.29
C ILE A 380 12.63 5.63 21.22
N ASP A 381 13.01 5.08 22.36
CA ASP A 381 13.96 5.67 23.30
C ASP A 381 15.09 4.68 23.60
N VAL A 382 16.33 5.11 23.35
CA VAL A 382 17.54 4.30 23.58
C VAL A 382 18.42 4.89 24.70
N THR A 383 17.92 5.84 25.47
CA THR A 383 18.65 6.45 26.58
C THR A 383 18.81 5.47 27.75
N THR A 384 17.89 4.50 27.87
CA THR A 384 17.92 3.44 28.87
C THR A 384 18.26 2.08 28.23
N ILE A 385 18.75 1.11 29.03
CA ILE A 385 19.05 -0.24 28.54
C ILE A 385 17.76 -0.97 28.13
N ASN A 386 16.71 -0.83 28.94
CA ASN A 386 15.42 -1.46 28.65
C ASN A 386 14.76 -0.84 27.41
N GLY A 387 14.81 0.50 27.29
CA GLY A 387 14.34 1.21 26.11
C GLY A 387 15.08 0.81 24.84
N ALA A 388 16.42 0.70 24.93
CA ALA A 388 17.22 0.22 23.79
C ALA A 388 16.85 -1.22 23.38
N THR A 389 16.57 -2.10 24.35
CA THR A 389 16.14 -3.49 24.06
C THR A 389 14.76 -3.52 23.39
N ARG A 390 13.80 -2.71 23.86
CA ARG A 390 12.49 -2.58 23.20
C ARG A 390 12.60 -1.93 21.83
N ALA A 391 13.47 -0.92 21.70
CA ALA A 391 13.75 -0.29 20.40
C ALA A 391 14.22 -1.31 19.36
N LEU A 392 15.06 -2.29 19.75
CA LEU A 392 15.49 -3.38 18.87
C LEU A 392 14.31 -4.22 18.39
N GLN A 393 13.40 -4.60 19.29
CA GLN A 393 12.22 -5.37 18.91
C GLN A 393 11.35 -4.59 17.90
N ARG A 394 11.05 -3.32 18.20
CA ARG A 394 10.23 -2.47 17.31
C ARG A 394 10.88 -2.23 15.95
N LEU A 395 12.20 -2.04 15.92
CA LEU A 395 12.96 -1.90 14.67
C LEU A 395 12.96 -3.20 13.86
N ASP A 396 13.09 -4.35 14.51
CA ASP A 396 13.02 -5.65 13.84
C ASP A 396 11.61 -5.88 13.24
N ASP A 397 10.54 -5.52 13.95
CA ASP A 397 9.16 -5.58 13.46
C ASP A 397 8.91 -4.61 12.30
N ALA A 398 9.43 -3.38 12.39
CA ALA A 398 9.33 -2.38 11.32
C ALA A 398 10.08 -2.83 10.05
N ILE A 399 11.31 -3.36 10.20
CA ILE A 399 12.09 -3.92 9.09
C ILE A 399 11.35 -5.10 8.44
N ALA A 400 10.74 -5.97 9.25
CA ALA A 400 9.94 -7.08 8.74
C ALA A 400 8.72 -6.57 7.94
N THR A 401 8.02 -5.55 8.45
CA THR A 401 6.87 -4.92 7.78
C THR A 401 7.28 -4.31 6.44
N VAL A 402 8.34 -3.50 6.41
CA VAL A 402 8.81 -2.89 5.14
C VAL A 402 9.32 -3.95 4.17
N SER A 403 9.97 -5.01 4.66
CA SER A 403 10.40 -6.14 3.82
C SER A 403 9.19 -6.88 3.20
N GLN A 404 8.10 -7.02 3.94
CA GLN A 404 6.87 -7.60 3.42
C GLN A 404 6.24 -6.72 2.34
N ILE A 405 6.18 -5.39 2.57
CA ILE A 405 5.69 -4.42 1.58
C ILE A 405 6.55 -4.51 0.31
N ARG A 406 7.86 -4.51 0.42
CA ARG A 406 8.77 -4.66 -0.74
C ARG A 406 8.56 -5.97 -1.49
N SER A 407 8.30 -7.06 -0.77
CA SER A 407 7.99 -8.35 -1.39
C SER A 407 6.69 -8.30 -2.21
N GLN A 408 5.65 -7.62 -1.70
CA GLN A 408 4.39 -7.41 -2.43
C GLN A 408 4.61 -6.54 -3.66
N ILE A 409 5.35 -5.45 -3.53
CA ILE A 409 5.71 -4.54 -4.63
C ILE A 409 6.48 -5.28 -5.72
N GLY A 410 7.44 -6.14 -5.36
CA GLY A 410 8.13 -7.00 -6.31
C GLY A 410 7.22 -8.02 -7.00
N ALA A 411 6.19 -8.51 -6.31
CA ALA A 411 5.18 -9.36 -6.94
C ALA A 411 4.30 -8.58 -7.94
N TYR A 412 3.95 -7.33 -7.65
CA TYR A 412 3.24 -6.47 -8.59
C TYR A 412 4.09 -6.15 -9.83
N GLU A 413 5.39 -5.85 -9.65
CA GLU A 413 6.32 -5.62 -10.76
C GLU A 413 6.37 -6.84 -11.70
N ASN A 414 6.59 -8.03 -11.15
CA ASN A 414 6.59 -9.26 -11.93
C ASN A 414 5.26 -9.48 -12.68
N ARG A 415 4.12 -9.21 -12.04
CA ARG A 415 2.80 -9.34 -12.69
C ARG A 415 2.63 -8.34 -13.84
N LEU A 416 3.07 -7.10 -13.68
CA LEU A 416 3.05 -6.09 -14.74
C LEU A 416 3.94 -6.50 -15.91
N ASP A 417 5.15 -6.99 -15.65
CA ASP A 417 6.06 -7.44 -16.68
C ASP A 417 5.49 -8.61 -17.50
N TYR A 418 4.88 -9.61 -16.83
CA TYR A 418 4.18 -10.69 -17.53
C TYR A 418 2.97 -10.17 -18.31
N THR A 419 2.29 -9.16 -17.79
CA THR A 419 1.14 -8.55 -18.46
C THR A 419 1.59 -7.82 -19.72
N VAL A 420 2.65 -7.01 -19.67
CA VAL A 420 3.23 -6.32 -20.84
C VAL A 420 3.60 -7.34 -21.91
N ASN A 421 4.34 -8.38 -21.56
CA ASN A 421 4.73 -9.43 -22.52
C ASN A 421 3.51 -10.10 -23.16
N SER A 422 2.46 -10.38 -22.40
CA SER A 422 1.21 -10.98 -22.89
C SER A 422 0.41 -10.03 -23.78
N LEU A 423 0.41 -8.73 -23.45
CA LEU A 423 -0.24 -7.70 -24.26
C LEU A 423 0.44 -7.56 -25.61
N ASP A 424 1.77 -7.47 -25.62
CA ASP A 424 2.58 -7.33 -26.85
C ASP A 424 2.40 -8.55 -27.77
N GLU A 425 2.41 -9.79 -27.25
CA GLU A 425 2.14 -11.01 -28.00
C GLU A 425 0.70 -11.02 -28.56
N THR A 426 -0.26 -10.56 -27.76
CA THR A 426 -1.67 -10.47 -28.18
C THR A 426 -1.84 -9.42 -29.28
N GLU A 427 -1.17 -8.27 -29.16
CA GLU A 427 -1.17 -7.21 -30.16
C GLU A 427 -0.56 -7.68 -31.49
N GLU A 428 0.59 -8.38 -31.45
CA GLU A 428 1.22 -8.97 -32.62
C GLU A 428 0.28 -9.94 -33.35
N ASN A 429 -0.33 -10.86 -32.58
CA ASN A 429 -1.27 -11.84 -33.13
C ASN A 429 -2.52 -11.18 -33.71
N MET A 430 -3.06 -10.14 -33.07
CA MET A 430 -4.20 -9.38 -33.60
C MET A 430 -3.85 -8.58 -34.81
N THR A 431 -2.67 -7.96 -34.85
CA THR A 431 -2.17 -7.24 -36.05
C THR A 431 -1.96 -8.19 -37.22
N ALA A 432 -1.41 -9.38 -36.99
CA ALA A 432 -1.31 -10.41 -38.03
C ALA A 432 -2.68 -10.93 -38.50
N ALA A 433 -3.68 -10.99 -37.61
CA ALA A 433 -5.04 -11.35 -38.00
C ALA A 433 -5.74 -10.23 -38.76
N LEU A 434 -5.53 -8.97 -38.36
CA LEU A 434 -6.04 -7.79 -39.08
C LEU A 434 -5.47 -7.71 -40.49
N SER A 435 -4.16 -7.91 -40.65
CA SER A 435 -3.48 -7.95 -41.96
C SER A 435 -4.12 -8.98 -42.89
N ARG A 436 -4.43 -10.18 -42.40
CA ARG A 436 -5.11 -11.20 -43.22
C ARG A 436 -6.51 -10.81 -43.69
N ILE A 437 -7.21 -9.96 -42.93
CA ILE A 437 -8.57 -9.50 -43.28
C ILE A 437 -8.54 -8.28 -44.20
N GLU A 438 -7.66 -7.34 -43.94
CA GLU A 438 -7.68 -6.00 -44.53
C GLU A 438 -6.64 -5.81 -45.63
N ASP A 439 -5.45 -6.43 -45.54
CA ASP A 439 -4.37 -6.21 -46.49
C ASP A 439 -4.60 -6.97 -47.77
N VAL A 440 -4.11 -6.40 -48.87
CA VAL A 440 -4.18 -6.99 -50.19
C VAL A 440 -2.89 -7.73 -50.53
N ASP A 441 -3.02 -8.93 -51.15
CA ASP A 441 -1.87 -9.55 -51.81
C ASP A 441 -1.56 -8.78 -53.12
N MET A 442 -0.49 -7.99 -53.07
CA MET A 442 -0.07 -7.14 -54.19
C MET A 442 0.21 -7.93 -55.47
N ALA A 443 0.68 -9.19 -55.37
CA ALA A 443 0.97 -10.00 -56.52
C ALA A 443 -0.32 -10.48 -57.22
N GLU A 444 -1.32 -10.91 -56.43
CA GLU A 444 -2.63 -11.31 -56.94
C GLU A 444 -3.37 -10.11 -57.52
N GLU A 445 -3.42 -8.98 -56.82
CA GLU A 445 -4.14 -7.79 -57.26
C GLU A 445 -3.50 -7.14 -58.50
N MET A 446 -2.17 -7.17 -58.64
CA MET A 446 -1.49 -6.75 -59.88
C MET A 446 -1.85 -7.62 -61.09
N THR A 447 -2.07 -8.90 -60.85
CA THR A 447 -2.52 -9.84 -61.88
C THR A 447 -3.96 -9.50 -62.32
N GLU A 448 -4.85 -9.25 -61.35
CA GLU A 448 -6.24 -8.81 -61.60
C GLU A 448 -6.26 -7.44 -62.33
N TYR A 449 -5.46 -6.48 -61.88
CA TYR A 449 -5.30 -5.17 -62.56
C TYR A 449 -4.88 -5.32 -64.00
N THR A 450 -3.85 -6.12 -64.26
CA THR A 450 -3.34 -6.34 -65.66
C THR A 450 -4.41 -7.01 -66.50
N LYS A 451 -5.13 -7.97 -65.96
CA LYS A 451 -6.26 -8.65 -66.66
C LYS A 451 -7.36 -7.66 -67.01
N TYR A 452 -7.80 -6.78 -66.11
CA TYR A 452 -8.83 -5.78 -66.40
C TYR A 452 -8.34 -4.73 -67.36
N ASN A 453 -7.06 -4.33 -67.34
CA ASN A 453 -6.46 -3.43 -68.25
C ASN A 453 -6.48 -4.02 -69.70
N VAL A 454 -6.08 -5.27 -69.88
CA VAL A 454 -6.16 -5.99 -71.14
C VAL A 454 -7.62 -6.14 -71.63
N LEU A 455 -8.54 -6.46 -70.67
CA LEU A 455 -9.96 -6.56 -70.97
C LEU A 455 -10.57 -5.21 -71.47
N GLN A 456 -10.12 -4.12 -70.83
CA GLN A 456 -10.54 -2.76 -71.22
C GLN A 456 -10.08 -2.43 -72.69
N GLN A 457 -8.81 -2.72 -72.98
CA GLN A 457 -8.27 -2.53 -74.34
C GLN A 457 -8.98 -3.41 -75.37
N ALA A 458 -9.25 -4.68 -75.03
CA ALA A 458 -9.99 -5.58 -75.86
C ALA A 458 -11.46 -5.13 -76.04
N GLY A 459 -12.08 -4.63 -74.97
CA GLY A 459 -13.45 -4.12 -74.95
C GLY A 459 -13.63 -2.87 -75.82
N THR A 460 -12.67 -1.94 -75.77
CA THR A 460 -12.68 -0.76 -76.65
C THR A 460 -12.54 -1.15 -78.10
N SER A 461 -11.67 -2.11 -78.42
CA SER A 461 -11.52 -2.64 -79.75
C SER A 461 -12.79 -3.36 -80.27
N ALA A 462 -13.40 -4.17 -79.39
CA ALA A 462 -14.67 -4.86 -79.71
C ALA A 462 -15.84 -3.88 -79.86
N LEU A 463 -15.87 -2.77 -79.10
CA LEU A 463 -16.87 -1.72 -79.27
C LEU A 463 -16.72 -0.99 -80.61
N ALA A 464 -15.48 -0.71 -81.03
CA ALA A 464 -15.19 -0.11 -82.32
C ALA A 464 -15.69 -1.03 -83.43
N GLN A 465 -15.39 -2.33 -83.35
CA GLN A 465 -15.84 -3.31 -84.35
C GLN A 465 -17.38 -3.51 -84.33
N ALA A 466 -18.02 -3.47 -83.18
CA ALA A 466 -19.49 -3.52 -83.10
C ALA A 466 -20.19 -2.30 -83.71
N ASN A 467 -19.52 -1.12 -83.66
CA ASN A 467 -20.02 0.09 -84.30
C ASN A 467 -19.81 0.10 -85.84
N GLU A 468 -18.82 -0.65 -86.34
CA GLU A 468 -18.60 -0.78 -87.77
C GLU A 468 -19.60 -1.74 -88.46
N LEU A 469 -20.12 -2.75 -87.74
CA LEU A 469 -21.08 -3.72 -88.31
C LEU A 469 -22.32 -3.09 -88.99
N PRO A 470 -22.99 -2.09 -88.37
CA PRO A 470 -24.14 -1.42 -89.07
C PRO A 470 -23.76 -0.63 -90.29
N THR A 471 -22.52 -0.04 -90.31
CA THR A 471 -22.02 0.75 -91.48
C THR A 471 -21.69 -0.14 -92.62
N LEU A 472 -21.11 -1.32 -92.42
CA LEU A 472 -20.88 -2.32 -93.44
C LEU A 472 -22.19 -2.89 -93.98
N ALA A 473 -23.20 -3.10 -93.14
CA ALA A 473 -24.55 -3.53 -93.60
C ALA A 473 -25.25 -2.46 -94.42
N LEU A 474 -25.04 -1.17 -94.19
CA LEU A 474 -25.56 -0.05 -94.96
C LEU A 474 -24.85 0.04 -96.30
N GLN A 475 -23.51 -0.20 -96.40
CA GLN A 475 -22.75 -0.26 -97.63
C GLN A 475 -23.15 -1.44 -98.53
N LEU A 476 -23.61 -2.54 -97.96
CA LEU A 476 -24.11 -3.70 -98.72
C LEU A 476 -25.55 -3.51 -99.24
N LEU A 477 -26.28 -2.49 -98.74
CA LEU A 477 -27.66 -2.16 -99.13
C LEU A 477 -27.75 -0.97 -100.14
N GLN A 478 -26.59 -0.31 -100.38
CA GLN A 478 -26.41 0.66 -101.50
C GLN A 478 -25.84 -0.02 -102.70
#